data_41fccc497b990cc167dc76485983f1b3
#
_entry.id   41fccc497b990cc167dc76485983f1b3
#
_cell.length_a   1.000
_cell.length_b   1.000
_cell.length_c   1.000
_cell.angle_alpha   90.00
_cell.angle_beta   90.00
_cell.angle_gamma   90.00
#
_symmetry.space_group_name_H-M   'P 1'
#
loop_
_entity.id
_entity.type
_entity.pdbx_description
1 polymer ?
#
loop_
_entity_poly.entity_id
_entity_poly.type
_entity_poly.pdbx_seq_one_letter_code
_entity_poly.pdbx_strand_id
1 'polypeptide(L)'
;MLENWIKPQIPEEEELDERLHAARSKLSVLQMQIKEHGLPVLVLFEGWGTAGKGSVLGKVIKNIDPRFFKVATMDEPTEEERRKPFLYRYFVKIPAKGKFEFLDSGWMDEVVKDVLHDKIGEKEYKKKIESVKRFERQLTDNGYLVMKFFFQISRKEQKKRIEVLKAVSYTHLRAHETRRHL
;
A
#
# COMPACT_ATOMS: atom_id res chain seq x y z
N MET A 1 3.90 16.46 -14.45
CA MET A 1 4.53 16.56 -13.11
C MET A 1 5.45 15.38 -12.80
N LEU A 2 5.09 14.13 -13.13
CA LEU A 2 5.97 12.95 -12.97
C LEU A 2 6.98 12.78 -14.11
N GLU A 3 6.77 13.42 -15.27
CA GLU A 3 7.65 13.37 -16.43
C GLU A 3 9.00 14.06 -16.21
N ASN A 4 9.05 15.03 -15.30
CA ASN A 4 10.26 15.78 -14.95
C ASN A 4 10.97 15.23 -13.71
N TRP A 5 10.59 14.05 -13.23
CA TRP A 5 11.22 13.47 -12.06
C TRP A 5 12.58 12.87 -12.44
N ILE A 6 13.63 13.44 -11.88
CA ILE A 6 14.99 12.95 -12.07
C ILE A 6 15.15 11.71 -11.20
N LYS A 7 15.46 10.58 -11.84
CA LYS A 7 15.74 9.34 -11.12
C LYS A 7 16.97 9.56 -10.24
N PRO A 8 16.87 9.41 -8.92
CA PRO A 8 18.03 9.56 -8.05
C PRO A 8 19.09 8.52 -8.38
N GLN A 9 20.35 8.85 -8.18
CA GLN A 9 21.42 7.87 -8.22
C GLN A 9 21.15 6.81 -7.15
N ILE A 10 21.21 5.55 -7.56
CA ILE A 10 21.09 4.44 -6.61
C ILE A 10 22.42 4.34 -5.90
N PRO A 11 22.48 4.39 -4.55
CA PRO A 11 23.72 4.18 -3.80
C PRO A 11 24.32 2.80 -4.09
N GLU A 12 25.60 2.65 -3.81
CA GLU A 12 26.24 1.33 -3.81
C GLU A 12 25.53 0.40 -2.81
N GLU A 13 25.60 -0.90 -3.05
CA GLU A 13 24.82 -1.90 -2.29
C GLU A 13 25.17 -1.85 -0.79
N GLU A 14 26.45 -1.69 -0.46
CA GLU A 14 26.95 -1.60 0.92
C GLU A 14 26.41 -0.36 1.63
N GLU A 15 26.46 0.81 1.00
CA GLU A 15 25.87 2.05 1.54
C GLU A 15 24.35 1.93 1.72
N LEU A 16 23.67 1.25 0.78
CA LEU A 16 22.23 1.04 0.87
C LEU A 16 21.88 0.15 2.07
N ASP A 17 22.63 -0.90 2.31
CA ASP A 17 22.40 -1.81 3.45
C ASP A 17 22.66 -1.13 4.78
N GLU A 18 23.72 -0.33 4.91
CA GLU A 18 23.98 0.48 6.10
C GLU A 18 22.83 1.46 6.38
N ARG A 19 22.38 2.18 5.36
CA ARG A 19 21.24 3.11 5.47
C ARG A 19 19.95 2.40 5.86
N LEU A 20 19.68 1.23 5.31
CA LEU A 20 18.53 0.40 5.66
C LEU A 20 18.61 -0.08 7.11
N HIS A 21 19.78 -0.52 7.56
CA HIS A 21 20.00 -0.94 8.94
C HIS A 21 19.76 0.21 9.93
N ALA A 22 20.33 1.38 9.65
CA ALA A 22 20.12 2.57 10.46
C ALA A 22 18.64 3.00 10.50
N ALA A 23 17.95 2.98 9.34
CA ALA A 23 16.52 3.31 9.27
C ALA A 23 15.65 2.32 10.07
N ARG A 24 15.97 1.03 10.03
CA ARG A 24 15.29 -0.01 10.79
C ARG A 24 15.45 0.17 12.29
N SER A 25 16.67 0.43 12.75
CA SER A 25 16.96 0.71 14.15
C SER A 25 16.18 1.94 14.65
N LYS A 26 16.15 3.00 13.85
CA LYS A 26 15.38 4.20 14.15
C LYS A 26 13.87 3.92 14.20
N LEU A 27 13.34 3.09 13.28
CA LEU A 27 11.92 2.73 13.27
C LEU A 27 11.52 1.98 14.54
N SER A 28 12.37 1.09 15.05
CA SER A 28 12.13 0.37 16.31
C SER A 28 12.04 1.30 17.52
N VAL A 29 12.87 2.36 17.54
CA VAL A 29 12.80 3.39 18.59
C VAL A 29 11.52 4.22 18.44
N LEU A 30 11.24 4.69 17.23
CA LEU A 30 10.03 5.49 16.94
C LEU A 30 8.74 4.74 17.27
N GLN A 31 8.69 3.44 17.06
CA GLN A 31 7.54 2.61 17.45
C GLN A 31 7.21 2.74 18.92
N MET A 32 8.22 2.75 19.81
CA MET A 32 8.00 2.90 21.25
C MET A 32 7.44 4.29 21.59
N GLN A 33 7.96 5.33 20.95
CA GLN A 33 7.46 6.69 21.12
C GLN A 33 6.02 6.85 20.60
N ILE A 34 5.70 6.27 19.45
CA ILE A 34 4.34 6.25 18.87
C ILE A 34 3.36 5.58 19.84
N LYS A 35 3.77 4.45 20.45
CA LYS A 35 2.98 3.77 21.46
C LYS A 35 2.77 4.64 22.71
N GLU A 36 3.85 5.21 23.24
CA GLU A 36 3.85 6.00 24.47
C GLU A 36 2.96 7.25 24.34
N HIS A 37 3.08 7.96 23.21
CA HIS A 37 2.27 9.14 22.94
C HIS A 37 0.86 8.82 22.41
N GLY A 38 0.55 7.55 22.20
CA GLY A 38 -0.76 7.14 21.69
C GLY A 38 -1.06 7.62 20.27
N LEU A 39 -0.01 7.87 19.44
CA LEU A 39 -0.18 8.37 18.08
C LEU A 39 -0.70 7.27 17.14
N PRO A 40 -1.90 7.36 16.57
CA PRO A 40 -2.36 6.41 15.56
C PRO A 40 -1.72 6.73 14.20
N VAL A 41 -1.12 5.73 13.55
CA VAL A 41 -0.39 5.89 12.29
C VAL A 41 -1.02 5.04 11.20
N LEU A 42 -1.53 5.69 10.17
CA LEU A 42 -2.11 5.06 8.99
C LEU A 42 -1.16 5.20 7.80
N VAL A 43 -0.72 4.09 7.24
CA VAL A 43 0.24 4.05 6.13
C VAL A 43 -0.39 3.39 4.92
N LEU A 44 -0.46 4.12 3.80
CA LEU A 44 -1.01 3.63 2.55
C LEU A 44 0.11 3.38 1.54
N PHE A 45 0.08 2.20 0.93
CA PHE A 45 0.92 1.83 -0.20
C PHE A 45 0.08 1.81 -1.46
N GLU A 46 0.21 2.84 -2.27
CA GLU A 46 -0.58 3.04 -3.49
C GLU A 46 0.32 3.00 -4.75
N GLY A 47 -0.27 2.85 -5.91
CA GLY A 47 0.44 2.91 -7.18
C GLY A 47 0.29 1.66 -8.03
N TRP A 48 1.14 1.55 -9.06
CA TRP A 48 1.00 0.58 -10.13
C TRP A 48 1.10 -0.87 -9.65
N GLY A 49 0.31 -1.74 -10.27
CA GLY A 49 0.45 -3.19 -10.11
C GLY A 49 1.88 -3.64 -10.42
N THR A 50 2.40 -4.61 -9.67
CA THR A 50 3.78 -5.12 -9.78
C THR A 50 4.89 -4.11 -9.45
N ALA A 51 4.56 -2.92 -8.92
CA ALA A 51 5.57 -1.92 -8.52
C ALA A 51 6.36 -2.32 -7.28
N GLY A 52 5.96 -3.36 -6.56
CA GLY A 52 6.68 -3.89 -5.41
C GLY A 52 6.12 -3.43 -4.05
N LYS A 53 4.88 -2.94 -4.00
CA LYS A 53 4.21 -2.49 -2.76
C LYS A 53 4.31 -3.54 -1.64
N GLY A 54 3.81 -4.74 -1.87
CA GLY A 54 3.84 -5.82 -0.87
C GLY A 54 5.25 -6.23 -0.46
N SER A 55 6.23 -6.20 -1.37
CA SER A 55 7.64 -6.50 -1.04
C SER A 55 8.24 -5.45 -0.10
N VAL A 56 7.97 -4.17 -0.34
CA VAL A 56 8.43 -3.08 0.54
C VAL A 56 7.71 -3.14 1.87
N LEU A 57 6.39 -3.30 1.86
CA LEU A 57 5.58 -3.47 3.07
C LEU A 57 6.12 -4.60 3.95
N GLY A 58 6.36 -5.79 3.36
CA GLY A 58 6.92 -6.93 4.08
C GLY A 58 8.31 -6.65 4.68
N LYS A 59 9.14 -5.83 4.04
CA LYS A 59 10.44 -5.41 4.58
C LYS A 59 10.30 -4.40 5.72
N VAL A 60 9.32 -3.51 5.66
CA VAL A 60 9.06 -2.50 6.71
C VAL A 60 8.54 -3.15 7.98
N ILE A 61 7.50 -3.99 7.88
CA ILE A 61 6.84 -4.59 9.05
C ILE A 61 7.73 -5.55 9.83
N LYS A 62 8.77 -6.14 9.22
CA LYS A 62 9.74 -7.03 9.90
C LYS A 62 10.43 -6.38 11.10
N ASN A 63 10.46 -5.06 11.17
CA ASN A 63 11.14 -4.30 12.22
C ASN A 63 10.16 -3.62 13.19
N ILE A 64 8.89 -3.96 13.11
CA ILE A 64 7.84 -3.47 14.00
C ILE A 64 7.30 -4.67 14.80
N ASP A 65 7.13 -4.51 16.11
CA ASP A 65 6.53 -5.53 16.94
C ASP A 65 5.10 -5.83 16.44
N PRO A 66 4.77 -7.11 16.14
CA PRO A 66 3.49 -7.48 15.55
C PRO A 66 2.27 -7.13 16.41
N ARG A 67 2.45 -6.87 17.69
CA ARG A 67 1.37 -6.41 18.58
C ARG A 67 0.92 -4.98 18.29
N PHE A 68 1.73 -4.19 17.57
CA PHE A 68 1.49 -2.77 17.34
C PHE A 68 1.12 -2.42 15.90
N PHE A 69 1.03 -3.39 15.01
CA PHE A 69 0.56 -3.11 13.66
C PHE A 69 -0.49 -4.13 13.19
N LYS A 70 -1.23 -3.70 12.18
CA LYS A 70 -2.04 -4.56 11.34
C LYS A 70 -1.75 -4.26 9.88
N VAL A 71 -2.01 -5.22 9.02
CA VAL A 71 -1.95 -5.08 7.57
C VAL A 71 -3.32 -5.44 7.01
N ALA A 72 -3.88 -4.56 6.20
CA ALA A 72 -5.09 -4.84 5.45
C ALA A 72 -4.81 -4.75 3.96
N THR A 73 -5.05 -5.83 3.24
CA THR A 73 -5.09 -5.83 1.78
C THR A 73 -6.49 -5.41 1.35
N MET A 74 -6.54 -4.37 0.50
CA MET A 74 -7.80 -3.83 0.02
C MET A 74 -8.13 -4.44 -1.36
N ASP A 75 -8.66 -5.66 -1.33
CA ASP A 75 -9.14 -6.37 -2.52
C ASP A 75 -10.43 -5.74 -3.07
N GLU A 76 -11.02 -6.34 -4.12
CA GLU A 76 -12.32 -5.90 -4.64
C GLU A 76 -13.37 -5.86 -3.53
N PRO A 77 -14.22 -4.80 -3.49
CA PRO A 77 -15.24 -4.67 -2.47
C PRO A 77 -16.21 -5.85 -2.47
N THR A 78 -16.52 -6.35 -1.29
CA THR A 78 -17.58 -7.36 -1.11
C THR A 78 -18.96 -6.77 -1.45
N GLU A 79 -19.97 -7.62 -1.64
CA GLU A 79 -21.34 -7.14 -1.87
C GLU A 79 -21.88 -6.29 -0.72
N GLU A 80 -21.51 -6.63 0.51
CA GLU A 80 -21.87 -5.86 1.68
C GLU A 80 -21.21 -4.47 1.68
N GLU A 81 -19.92 -4.40 1.36
CA GLU A 81 -19.17 -3.14 1.26
C GLU A 81 -19.71 -2.25 0.14
N ARG A 82 -20.12 -2.83 -1.01
CA ARG A 82 -20.72 -2.06 -2.12
C ARG A 82 -22.05 -1.38 -1.77
N ARG A 83 -22.77 -1.88 -0.78
CA ARG A 83 -24.01 -1.27 -0.29
C ARG A 83 -23.77 -0.08 0.65
N LYS A 84 -22.51 0.15 1.05
CA LYS A 84 -22.09 1.20 1.98
C LYS A 84 -21.33 2.30 1.23
N PRO A 85 -21.19 3.50 1.82
CA PRO A 85 -20.33 4.54 1.24
C PRO A 85 -18.92 4.00 0.98
N PHE A 86 -18.32 4.35 -0.15
CA PHE A 86 -17.06 3.72 -0.60
C PHE A 86 -15.92 3.82 0.42
N LEU A 87 -15.85 4.87 1.23
CA LEU A 87 -14.84 5.03 2.27
C LEU A 87 -15.11 4.20 3.53
N TYR A 88 -16.29 3.58 3.66
CA TYR A 88 -16.63 2.76 4.84
C TYR A 88 -15.61 1.65 5.11
N ARG A 89 -15.20 0.93 4.07
CA ARG A 89 -14.25 -0.18 4.17
C ARG A 89 -12.88 0.25 4.70
N TYR A 90 -12.50 1.50 4.43
CA TYR A 90 -11.28 2.11 4.95
C TYR A 90 -11.47 2.66 6.36
N PHE A 91 -12.65 3.21 6.65
CA PHE A 91 -12.96 3.75 7.96
C PHE A 91 -12.88 2.69 9.06
N VAL A 92 -13.34 1.48 8.79
CA VAL A 92 -13.25 0.35 9.75
C VAL A 92 -11.84 -0.22 9.93
N LYS A 93 -10.87 0.25 9.12
CA LYS A 93 -9.45 -0.15 9.19
C LYS A 93 -8.56 0.93 9.81
N ILE A 94 -9.09 2.04 10.29
CA ILE A 94 -8.26 3.04 10.95
C ILE A 94 -7.61 2.48 12.21
N PRO A 95 -6.32 2.82 12.49
CA PRO A 95 -5.60 2.28 13.63
C PRO A 95 -6.12 2.78 14.97
N ALA A 96 -5.99 1.96 15.99
CA ALA A 96 -6.16 2.39 17.38
C ALA A 96 -4.96 3.27 17.81
N LYS A 97 -5.13 4.02 18.89
CA LYS A 97 -4.07 4.85 19.50
C LYS A 97 -2.78 4.04 19.73
N GLY A 98 -1.66 4.59 19.33
CA GLY A 98 -0.34 3.98 19.50
C GLY A 98 -0.06 2.78 18.60
N LYS A 99 -0.84 2.60 17.53
CA LYS A 99 -0.70 1.49 16.58
C LYS A 99 -0.56 1.97 15.15
N PHE A 100 0.01 1.09 14.33
CA PHE A 100 0.06 1.25 12.88
C PHE A 100 -1.06 0.44 12.22
N GLU A 101 -1.61 0.98 11.16
CA GLU A 101 -2.37 0.23 10.16
C GLU A 101 -1.72 0.46 8.79
N PHE A 102 -1.33 -0.62 8.12
CA PHE A 102 -0.77 -0.60 6.79
C PHE A 102 -1.83 -1.06 5.79
N LEU A 103 -2.13 -0.23 4.81
CA LEU A 103 -3.04 -0.60 3.73
C LEU A 103 -2.23 -0.92 2.47
N ASP A 104 -2.28 -2.17 2.02
CA ASP A 104 -1.81 -2.57 0.68
C ASP A 104 -2.94 -2.30 -0.32
N SER A 105 -2.78 -1.26 -1.09
CA SER A 105 -3.78 -0.53 -1.86
C SER A 105 -4.67 0.39 -1.01
N GLY A 106 -4.61 1.68 -1.30
CA GLY A 106 -5.41 2.70 -0.62
C GLY A 106 -6.66 3.09 -1.41
N TRP A 107 -7.35 4.08 -0.89
CA TRP A 107 -8.58 4.61 -1.51
C TRP A 107 -8.36 5.25 -2.87
N MET A 108 -7.17 5.81 -3.16
CA MET A 108 -6.89 6.36 -4.48
C MET A 108 -6.70 5.27 -5.54
N ASP A 109 -6.13 4.11 -5.16
CA ASP A 109 -6.04 2.95 -6.07
C ASP A 109 -7.44 2.49 -6.51
N GLU A 110 -8.43 2.48 -5.60
CA GLU A 110 -9.82 2.14 -5.91
C GLU A 110 -10.45 3.18 -6.85
N VAL A 111 -10.32 4.47 -6.54
CA VAL A 111 -10.85 5.55 -7.39
C VAL A 111 -10.24 5.52 -8.79
N VAL A 112 -8.93 5.31 -8.91
CA VAL A 112 -8.24 5.23 -10.19
C VAL A 112 -8.66 3.99 -10.98
N LYS A 113 -8.80 2.82 -10.33
CA LYS A 113 -9.32 1.61 -10.97
C LYS A 113 -10.73 1.80 -11.52
N ASP A 114 -11.62 2.46 -10.76
CA ASP A 114 -12.98 2.72 -11.20
C ASP A 114 -13.03 3.61 -12.46
N VAL A 115 -12.14 4.61 -12.54
CA VAL A 115 -12.00 5.44 -13.76
C VAL A 115 -11.43 4.63 -14.92
N LEU A 116 -10.37 3.86 -14.70
CA LEU A 116 -9.71 3.08 -15.75
C LEU A 116 -10.60 1.98 -16.34
N HIS A 117 -11.58 1.51 -15.59
CA HIS A 117 -12.56 0.50 -16.02
C HIS A 117 -13.91 1.10 -16.41
N ASP A 118 -13.97 2.41 -16.66
CA ASP A 118 -15.20 3.14 -17.04
C ASP A 118 -16.40 2.90 -16.11
N LYS A 119 -16.13 2.56 -14.83
CA LYS A 119 -17.18 2.32 -13.83
C LYS A 119 -17.78 3.63 -13.32
N ILE A 120 -17.04 4.73 -13.37
CA ILE A 120 -17.45 6.06 -12.92
C ILE A 120 -17.08 7.15 -13.94
N GLY A 121 -17.96 8.12 -14.09
CA GLY A 121 -17.71 9.30 -14.92
C GLY A 121 -17.01 10.44 -14.16
N GLU A 122 -16.65 11.50 -14.88
CA GLU A 122 -15.90 12.64 -14.35
C GLU A 122 -16.58 13.30 -13.12
N LYS A 123 -17.90 13.42 -13.15
CA LYS A 123 -18.68 14.02 -12.03
C LYS A 123 -18.55 13.18 -10.77
N GLU A 124 -18.63 11.87 -10.89
CA GLU A 124 -18.51 10.95 -9.76
C GLU A 124 -17.07 10.87 -9.25
N TYR A 125 -16.09 10.84 -10.15
CA TYR A 125 -14.69 10.95 -9.82
C TYR A 125 -14.42 12.18 -8.93
N LYS A 126 -14.88 13.37 -9.34
CA LYS A 126 -14.70 14.60 -8.54
C LYS A 126 -15.33 14.47 -7.16
N LYS A 127 -16.52 13.86 -7.05
CA LYS A 127 -17.18 13.62 -5.75
C LYS A 127 -16.37 12.67 -4.85
N LYS A 128 -15.83 11.59 -5.42
CA LYS A 128 -14.98 10.65 -4.67
C LYS A 128 -13.71 11.34 -4.18
N ILE A 129 -13.05 12.15 -5.00
CA ILE A 129 -11.87 12.93 -4.60
C ILE A 129 -12.18 13.88 -3.44
N GLU A 130 -13.30 14.61 -3.51
CA GLU A 130 -13.71 15.49 -2.41
C GLU A 130 -14.03 14.71 -1.12
N SER A 131 -14.62 13.53 -1.24
CA SER A 131 -14.86 12.65 -0.10
C SER A 131 -13.55 12.16 0.53
N VAL A 132 -12.56 11.79 -0.29
CA VAL A 132 -11.22 11.42 0.17
C VAL A 132 -10.55 12.57 0.92
N LYS A 133 -10.55 13.78 0.35
CA LYS A 133 -9.96 14.96 1.01
C LYS A 133 -10.59 15.23 2.37
N ARG A 134 -11.92 15.14 2.46
CA ARG A 134 -12.64 15.33 3.73
C ARG A 134 -12.28 14.24 4.74
N PHE A 135 -12.18 13.01 4.30
CA PHE A 135 -11.83 11.88 5.16
C PHE A 135 -10.40 12.00 5.70
N GLU A 136 -9.44 12.32 4.84
CA GLU A 136 -8.04 12.56 5.24
C GLU A 136 -7.95 13.72 6.25
N ARG A 137 -8.69 14.80 6.00
CA ARG A 137 -8.75 15.92 6.92
C ARG A 137 -9.35 15.52 8.26
N GLN A 138 -10.46 14.78 8.28
CA GLN A 138 -11.03 14.28 9.52
C GLN A 138 -10.05 13.43 10.33
N LEU A 139 -9.25 12.59 9.66
CA LEU A 139 -8.23 11.79 10.33
C LEU A 139 -7.16 12.69 10.94
N THR A 140 -6.60 13.63 10.17
CA THR A 140 -5.54 14.52 10.65
C THR A 140 -6.02 15.47 11.75
N ASP A 141 -7.24 16.01 11.65
CA ASP A 141 -7.85 16.86 12.68
C ASP A 141 -8.08 16.08 14.00
N ASN A 142 -8.22 14.75 13.93
CA ASN A 142 -8.30 13.86 15.09
C ASN A 142 -6.96 13.27 15.53
N GLY A 143 -5.84 13.85 15.08
CA GLY A 143 -4.50 13.50 15.53
C GLY A 143 -3.91 12.25 14.89
N TYR A 144 -4.47 11.74 13.78
CA TYR A 144 -3.86 10.65 13.03
C TYR A 144 -2.70 11.13 12.19
N LEU A 145 -1.60 10.39 12.19
CA LEU A 145 -0.56 10.54 11.18
C LEU A 145 -0.93 9.68 9.96
N VAL A 146 -1.23 10.35 8.84
CA VAL A 146 -1.52 9.68 7.57
C VAL A 146 -0.32 9.81 6.64
N MET A 147 0.27 8.68 6.25
CA MET A 147 1.41 8.60 5.34
C MET A 147 1.00 7.87 4.07
N LYS A 148 1.27 8.47 2.91
CA LYS A 148 0.96 7.86 1.60
C LYS A 148 2.23 7.70 0.78
N PHE A 149 2.50 6.48 0.35
CA PHE A 149 3.59 6.13 -0.55
C PHE A 149 3.05 5.70 -1.89
N PHE A 150 3.39 6.46 -2.94
CA PHE A 150 3.00 6.14 -4.30
C PHE A 150 4.14 5.45 -5.05
N PHE A 151 3.91 4.20 -5.45
CA PHE A 151 4.89 3.36 -6.14
C PHE A 151 4.69 3.45 -7.64
N GLN A 152 5.67 4.09 -8.30
CA GLN A 152 5.67 4.24 -9.74
C GLN A 152 6.80 3.45 -10.38
N ILE A 153 6.46 2.74 -11.46
CA ILE A 153 7.41 2.11 -12.37
C ILE A 153 7.03 2.47 -13.82
N SER A 154 7.99 2.37 -14.74
CA SER A 154 7.70 2.59 -16.15
C SER A 154 6.79 1.48 -16.70
N ARG A 155 6.01 1.80 -17.73
CA ARG A 155 5.15 0.82 -18.42
C ARG A 155 5.96 -0.37 -18.95
N LYS A 156 7.19 -0.13 -19.43
CA LYS A 156 8.11 -1.18 -19.88
C LYS A 156 8.49 -2.12 -18.75
N GLU A 157 8.84 -1.57 -17.61
CA GLU A 157 9.21 -2.36 -16.41
C GLU A 157 8.00 -3.13 -15.86
N GLN A 158 6.83 -2.52 -15.84
CA GLN A 158 5.60 -3.17 -15.43
C GLN A 158 5.29 -4.40 -16.30
N LYS A 159 5.37 -4.23 -17.63
CA LYS A 159 5.14 -5.33 -18.59
C LYS A 159 6.11 -6.48 -18.34
N LYS A 160 7.42 -6.17 -18.20
CA LYS A 160 8.45 -7.17 -17.89
C LYS A 160 8.13 -7.95 -16.63
N ARG A 161 7.75 -7.27 -15.55
CA ARG A 161 7.43 -7.92 -14.25
C ARG A 161 6.17 -8.79 -14.35
N ILE A 162 5.16 -8.37 -15.09
CA ILE A 162 3.96 -9.17 -15.34
C ILE A 162 4.30 -10.44 -16.12
N GLU A 163 5.15 -10.36 -17.13
CA GLU A 163 5.60 -11.54 -17.89
C GLU A 163 6.34 -12.56 -17.02
N VAL A 164 7.22 -12.08 -16.14
CA VAL A 164 7.92 -12.94 -15.16
C VAL A 164 6.94 -13.64 -14.23
N LEU A 165 5.96 -12.90 -13.68
CA LEU A 165 4.95 -13.47 -12.78
C LEU A 165 4.09 -14.52 -13.48
N LYS A 166 3.69 -14.29 -14.74
CA LYS A 166 2.96 -15.27 -15.55
C LYS A 166 3.78 -16.54 -15.76
N ALA A 167 5.07 -16.40 -16.08
CA ALA A 167 5.96 -17.55 -16.26
C ALA A 167 6.09 -18.39 -14.97
N VAL A 168 6.26 -17.74 -13.81
CA VAL A 168 6.33 -18.42 -12.50
C VAL A 168 5.01 -19.10 -12.15
N SER A 169 3.88 -18.45 -12.37
CA SER A 169 2.55 -19.04 -12.13
C SER A 169 2.30 -20.27 -13.01
N TYR A 170 2.78 -20.24 -14.26
CA TYR A 170 2.65 -21.36 -15.18
C TYR A 170 3.52 -22.56 -14.77
N THR A 171 4.72 -22.31 -14.22
CA THR A 171 5.58 -23.38 -13.70
C THR A 171 5.01 -24.04 -12.45
N HIS A 172 4.38 -23.28 -11.56
CA HIS A 172 3.69 -23.84 -10.38
C HIS A 172 2.47 -24.69 -10.75
N LEU A 173 1.65 -24.28 -11.72
CA LEU A 173 0.52 -25.07 -12.21
C LEU A 173 1.00 -26.38 -12.82
N ARG A 174 2.05 -26.38 -13.65
CA ARG A 174 2.63 -27.61 -14.22
C ARG A 174 3.20 -28.54 -13.15
N ALA A 175 3.84 -28.02 -12.11
CA ALA A 175 4.38 -28.85 -11.03
C ALA A 175 3.26 -29.53 -10.20
N HIS A 176 2.09 -28.93 -10.11
CA HIS A 176 0.90 -29.55 -9.49
C HIS A 176 0.22 -30.57 -10.36
N GLU A 177 0.23 -30.40 -11.69
CA GLU A 177 -0.33 -31.39 -12.62
C GLU A 177 0.55 -32.64 -12.70
N THR A 178 1.86 -32.52 -12.71
CA THR A 178 2.79 -33.66 -12.71
C THR A 178 2.75 -34.51 -11.43
N ARG A 179 2.33 -33.94 -10.30
CA ARG A 179 2.15 -34.68 -9.04
C ARG A 179 0.84 -35.48 -8.97
N ARG A 180 -0.11 -35.26 -9.88
CA ARG A 180 -1.37 -35.99 -9.95
C ARG A 180 -1.30 -37.22 -10.85
N HIS A 181 -0.20 -37.45 -11.55
CA HIS A 181 0.02 -38.57 -12.47
C HIS A 181 1.15 -39.51 -12.04
N LEU A 182 1.56 -39.46 -10.78
CA LEU A 182 2.38 -40.45 -10.09
C LEU A 182 1.61 -40.99 -8.88
#